data_a6e3153b9feb6147d6f6b3f1dac09aa8
#
_entry.id   a6e3153b9feb6147d6f6b3f1dac09aa8
#
_cell.length_a   1.000
_cell.length_b   1.000
_cell.length_c   1.000
_cell.angle_alpha   90.00
_cell.angle_beta   90.00
_cell.angle_gamma   90.00
#
_symmetry.space_group_name_H-M   'P 1'
#
loop_
_entity.id
_entity.type
_entity.pdbx_description
1 polymer ?
#
loop_
_entity_poly.entity_id
_entity_poly.type
_entity_poly.pdbx_seq_one_letter_code
_entity_poly.pdbx_strand_id
1 'polypeptide(L)'
;MNRPILGISMGDPFGNGPEITVKALADKTVYDRCRPLVVGDTSSMAYAVRAAKKVCGIELAVHAVASAAEARYEYGTIDVLDMGLVKPGDIPGDPEAPKPFGVGAGALGGEASFQYVKKVIELAMDGQVDATVTNALSKEAINMAGHHYSGHTEIYAHYTNTQKYCMMLAHEDLRVAHVSTHVSLREACDRVKKQRVLDVIHMANEGCKAIGIEKPKIGVAGLNPHCGENGMFGTEEIEEIQPAIDAALAEGIDIPEKKPTPPDTVFSKALGGWYDIVVVMYHDQGHIPLKVEGFVYNKAEGHWDAVAGINVTLGLPIIRASVDHGTGYGHAGSGEANELSLVNAMDYAIRMAQYRQANA
;
A
#
# COMPACT_ATOMS: atom_id res chain seq x y z
N MET A 1 8.50 21.05 10.68
CA MET A 1 8.45 20.42 9.33
C MET A 1 7.12 20.83 8.67
N ASN A 2 7.15 21.06 7.38
CA ASN A 2 5.91 21.38 6.66
C ASN A 2 5.05 20.12 6.60
N ARG A 3 3.72 20.22 6.83
CA ARG A 3 2.80 19.08 6.72
C ARG A 3 2.66 18.72 5.22
N PRO A 4 3.02 17.51 4.77
CA PRO A 4 2.88 17.13 3.38
C PRO A 4 1.40 17.03 2.97
N ILE A 5 1.10 17.30 1.69
CA ILE A 5 -0.22 17.04 1.11
C ILE A 5 -0.27 15.58 0.69
N LEU A 6 -1.22 14.82 1.24
CA LEU A 6 -1.49 13.44 0.84
C LEU A 6 -2.68 13.38 -0.10
N GLY A 7 -2.47 12.93 -1.34
CA GLY A 7 -3.56 12.57 -2.25
C GLY A 7 -4.06 11.16 -1.91
N ILE A 8 -5.29 11.04 -1.43
CA ILE A 8 -5.90 9.77 -1.03
C ILE A 8 -6.90 9.34 -2.11
N SER A 9 -6.56 8.32 -2.90
CA SER A 9 -7.53 7.72 -3.83
C SER A 9 -8.62 7.01 -3.02
N MET A 10 -9.87 7.36 -3.25
CA MET A 10 -11.02 6.84 -2.52
C MET A 10 -11.19 5.31 -2.69
N GLY A 11 -10.64 4.72 -3.77
CA GLY A 11 -10.83 3.31 -4.12
C GLY A 11 -12.20 3.06 -4.78
N ASP A 12 -12.65 1.80 -4.79
CA ASP A 12 -13.94 1.47 -5.36
C ASP A 12 -15.06 2.13 -4.55
N PRO A 13 -15.92 2.98 -5.17
CA PRO A 13 -16.99 3.71 -4.48
C PRO A 13 -18.06 2.82 -3.86
N PHE A 14 -18.14 1.56 -4.31
CA PHE A 14 -19.05 0.54 -3.78
C PHE A 14 -18.34 -0.44 -2.82
N GLY A 15 -17.06 -0.22 -2.57
CA GLY A 15 -16.25 -0.93 -1.58
C GLY A 15 -16.17 -0.20 -0.24
N ASN A 16 -15.30 -0.69 0.64
CA ASN A 16 -15.09 -0.11 1.98
C ASN A 16 -14.22 1.15 1.99
N GLY A 17 -13.61 1.52 0.86
CA GLY A 17 -12.69 2.66 0.75
C GLY A 17 -13.25 3.98 1.28
N PRO A 18 -14.47 4.40 0.89
CA PRO A 18 -15.09 5.62 1.43
C PRO A 18 -15.23 5.60 2.96
N GLU A 19 -15.66 4.47 3.55
CA GLU A 19 -15.88 4.33 4.99
C GLU A 19 -14.58 4.40 5.79
N ILE A 20 -13.56 3.65 5.36
CA ILE A 20 -12.26 3.66 6.06
C ILE A 20 -11.58 5.02 5.94
N THR A 21 -11.80 5.74 4.82
CA THR A 21 -11.32 7.11 4.65
C THR A 21 -11.97 8.07 5.65
N VAL A 22 -13.29 7.99 5.84
CA VAL A 22 -14.00 8.81 6.85
C VAL A 22 -13.47 8.53 8.24
N LYS A 23 -13.31 7.26 8.61
CA LYS A 23 -12.82 6.87 9.94
C LYS A 23 -11.37 7.30 10.18
N ALA A 24 -10.48 7.11 9.19
CA ALA A 24 -9.09 7.56 9.29
C ALA A 24 -9.00 9.10 9.45
N LEU A 25 -9.83 9.86 8.73
CA LEU A 25 -9.85 11.32 8.80
C LEU A 25 -10.67 11.88 9.98
N ALA A 26 -11.30 11.01 10.78
CA ALA A 26 -11.90 11.39 12.06
C ALA A 26 -10.85 11.56 13.18
N ASP A 27 -9.63 11.07 12.98
CA ASP A 27 -8.53 11.31 13.89
C ASP A 27 -7.90 12.70 13.63
N LYS A 28 -8.05 13.60 14.60
CA LYS A 28 -7.48 14.94 14.53
C LYS A 28 -5.95 14.93 14.33
N THR A 29 -5.27 13.94 14.89
CA THR A 29 -3.80 13.83 14.80
C THR A 29 -3.30 13.66 13.35
N VAL A 30 -4.14 13.17 12.45
CA VAL A 30 -3.85 13.11 11.01
C VAL A 30 -3.61 14.52 10.46
N TYR A 31 -4.48 15.47 10.81
CA TYR A 31 -4.37 16.87 10.35
C TYR A 31 -3.21 17.63 10.99
N ASP A 32 -2.72 17.17 12.15
CA ASP A 32 -1.51 17.74 12.75
C ASP A 32 -0.23 17.33 11.97
N ARG A 33 -0.27 16.18 11.28
CA ARG A 33 0.87 15.57 10.59
C ARG A 33 0.88 15.77 9.09
N CYS A 34 -0.28 15.85 8.43
CA CYS A 34 -0.41 16.04 6.99
C CYS A 34 -1.60 16.93 6.61
N ARG A 35 -1.75 17.16 5.32
CA ARG A 35 -2.86 17.84 4.67
C ARG A 35 -3.56 16.83 3.74
N PRO A 36 -4.61 16.14 4.20
CA PRO A 36 -5.27 15.09 3.40
C PRO A 36 -6.19 15.69 2.34
N LEU A 37 -6.11 15.19 1.10
CA LEU A 37 -6.99 15.48 -0.03
C LEU A 37 -7.51 14.16 -0.59
N VAL A 38 -8.80 13.93 -0.51
CA VAL A 38 -9.43 12.75 -1.10
C VAL A 38 -9.68 12.99 -2.59
N VAL A 39 -9.27 12.04 -3.43
CA VAL A 39 -9.61 12.02 -4.87
C VAL A 39 -10.69 10.97 -5.08
N GLY A 40 -11.89 11.43 -5.43
CA GLY A 40 -13.06 10.56 -5.50
C GLY A 40 -14.34 11.32 -5.85
N ASP A 41 -15.48 10.81 -5.42
CA ASP A 41 -16.78 11.45 -5.62
C ASP A 41 -17.40 11.92 -4.30
N THR A 42 -17.81 13.17 -4.29
CA THR A 42 -18.48 13.79 -3.15
C THR A 42 -19.74 13.03 -2.73
N SER A 43 -20.46 12.42 -3.67
CA SER A 43 -21.65 11.60 -3.42
C SER A 43 -21.35 10.41 -2.52
N SER A 44 -20.30 9.64 -2.85
CA SER A 44 -19.87 8.45 -2.09
C SER A 44 -19.33 8.83 -0.72
N MET A 45 -18.53 9.90 -0.63
CA MET A 45 -18.03 10.41 0.64
C MET A 45 -19.16 10.94 1.54
N ALA A 46 -20.16 11.62 0.97
CA ALA A 46 -21.33 12.09 1.72
C ALA A 46 -22.19 10.95 2.27
N TYR A 47 -22.31 9.84 1.53
CA TYR A 47 -22.93 8.63 2.05
C TYR A 47 -22.12 8.09 3.24
N ALA A 48 -20.80 7.90 3.06
CA ALA A 48 -19.93 7.31 4.07
C ALA A 48 -19.90 8.15 5.36
N VAL A 49 -19.88 9.48 5.28
CA VAL A 49 -19.96 10.37 6.44
C VAL A 49 -21.26 10.17 7.20
N ARG A 50 -22.42 10.10 6.51
CA ARG A 50 -23.71 9.87 7.17
C ARG A 50 -23.81 8.48 7.81
N ALA A 51 -23.31 7.45 7.12
CA ALA A 51 -23.26 6.09 7.66
C ALA A 51 -22.34 6.02 8.90
N ALA A 52 -21.15 6.60 8.85
CA ALA A 52 -20.23 6.65 9.99
C ALA A 52 -20.79 7.45 11.18
N LYS A 53 -21.57 8.51 10.94
CA LYS A 53 -22.29 9.21 12.00
C LYS A 53 -23.29 8.31 12.71
N LYS A 54 -24.04 7.49 11.97
CA LYS A 54 -25.03 6.56 12.55
C LYS A 54 -24.40 5.43 13.33
N VAL A 55 -23.33 4.82 12.82
CA VAL A 55 -22.72 3.62 13.38
C VAL A 55 -21.68 3.95 14.46
N CYS A 56 -20.86 4.97 14.21
CA CYS A 56 -19.69 5.27 15.05
C CYS A 56 -19.78 6.65 15.74
N GLY A 57 -20.84 7.45 15.50
CA GLY A 57 -20.96 8.79 16.05
C GLY A 57 -19.97 9.81 15.49
N ILE A 58 -19.32 9.51 14.34
CA ILE A 58 -18.33 10.40 13.70
C ILE A 58 -19.04 11.57 13.02
N GLU A 59 -18.69 12.79 13.39
CA GLU A 59 -19.24 14.02 12.81
C GLU A 59 -18.19 14.74 11.97
N LEU A 60 -18.29 14.60 10.64
CA LEU A 60 -17.45 15.29 9.67
C LEU A 60 -18.32 15.91 8.57
N ALA A 61 -17.81 16.97 7.93
CA ALA A 61 -18.40 17.56 6.74
C ALA A 61 -17.60 17.16 5.48
N VAL A 62 -18.26 17.16 4.34
CA VAL A 62 -17.62 16.97 3.03
C VAL A 62 -17.56 18.33 2.32
N HIS A 63 -16.38 18.68 1.80
CA HIS A 63 -16.12 19.88 1.03
C HIS A 63 -15.62 19.51 -0.37
N ALA A 64 -16.44 19.73 -1.38
CA ALA A 64 -16.06 19.51 -2.76
C ALA A 64 -15.10 20.59 -3.23
N VAL A 65 -13.99 20.19 -3.87
CA VAL A 65 -13.02 21.12 -4.47
C VAL A 65 -12.71 20.70 -5.91
N ALA A 66 -12.35 21.67 -6.74
CA ALA A 66 -11.92 21.41 -8.12
C ALA A 66 -10.39 21.27 -8.25
N SER A 67 -9.64 21.69 -7.23
CA SER A 67 -8.17 21.60 -7.19
C SER A 67 -7.65 21.47 -5.76
N ALA A 68 -6.40 21.01 -5.62
CA ALA A 68 -5.72 20.93 -4.33
C ALA A 68 -5.56 22.32 -3.66
N ALA A 69 -5.50 23.39 -4.45
CA ALA A 69 -5.35 24.75 -3.94
C ALA A 69 -6.63 25.30 -3.24
N GLU A 70 -7.80 24.73 -3.55
CA GLU A 70 -9.08 25.12 -2.95
C GLU A 70 -9.35 24.38 -1.64
N ALA A 71 -8.59 23.32 -1.33
CA ALA A 71 -8.77 22.54 -0.13
C ALA A 71 -8.43 23.34 1.14
N ARG A 72 -9.21 23.11 2.20
CA ARG A 72 -9.07 23.81 3.50
C ARG A 72 -8.01 23.14 4.38
N TYR A 73 -7.90 21.82 4.29
CA TYR A 73 -7.02 20.99 5.12
C TYR A 73 -7.26 21.19 6.63
N GLU A 74 -8.51 21.34 7.02
CA GLU A 74 -8.94 21.58 8.39
C GLU A 74 -9.69 20.38 8.95
N TYR A 75 -9.35 20.00 10.19
CA TYR A 75 -10.06 18.93 10.91
C TYR A 75 -11.58 19.25 11.01
N GLY A 76 -12.39 18.22 10.90
CA GLY A 76 -13.84 18.33 10.85
C GLY A 76 -14.41 18.43 9.43
N THR A 77 -13.54 18.64 8.43
CA THR A 77 -13.92 18.72 7.02
C THR A 77 -13.05 17.82 6.17
N ILE A 78 -13.67 16.99 5.33
CA ILE A 78 -12.99 16.17 4.33
C ILE A 78 -13.02 16.92 3.01
N ASP A 79 -11.86 17.37 2.54
CA ASP A 79 -11.72 17.94 1.20
C ASP A 79 -11.71 16.83 0.16
N VAL A 80 -12.63 16.89 -0.81
CA VAL A 80 -12.78 15.91 -1.89
C VAL A 80 -12.60 16.60 -3.22
N LEU A 81 -11.54 16.22 -3.95
CA LEU A 81 -11.42 16.57 -5.36
C LEU A 81 -12.44 15.73 -6.11
N ASP A 82 -13.57 16.38 -6.44
CA ASP A 82 -14.77 15.73 -6.95
C ASP A 82 -14.61 15.36 -8.43
N MET A 83 -14.65 14.08 -8.73
CA MET A 83 -14.54 13.56 -10.09
C MET A 83 -15.91 13.49 -10.81
N GLY A 84 -17.01 13.51 -10.08
CA GLY A 84 -18.38 13.52 -10.60
C GLY A 84 -18.76 12.27 -11.40
N LEU A 85 -18.09 11.14 -11.18
CA LEU A 85 -18.31 9.90 -11.92
C LEU A 85 -19.47 9.08 -11.36
N VAL A 86 -19.66 9.08 -10.04
CA VAL A 86 -20.72 8.38 -9.33
C VAL A 86 -21.73 9.39 -8.80
N LYS A 87 -23.00 9.22 -9.17
CA LYS A 87 -24.09 10.09 -8.75
C LYS A 87 -24.70 9.58 -7.43
N PRO A 88 -25.42 10.44 -6.68
CA PRO A 88 -26.13 9.99 -5.47
C PRO A 88 -27.10 8.82 -5.70
N GLY A 89 -27.73 8.75 -6.88
CA GLY A 89 -28.66 7.68 -7.24
C GLY A 89 -28.02 6.36 -7.62
N ASP A 90 -26.71 6.35 -7.85
CA ASP A 90 -25.93 5.13 -8.18
C ASP A 90 -25.51 4.38 -6.90
N ILE A 91 -25.54 5.05 -5.73
CA ILE A 91 -25.10 4.47 -4.45
C ILE A 91 -26.23 3.61 -3.88
N PRO A 92 -26.02 2.28 -3.74
CA PRO A 92 -27.02 1.41 -3.18
C PRO A 92 -27.08 1.58 -1.66
N GLY A 93 -28.28 1.69 -1.12
CA GLY A 93 -28.47 1.73 0.33
C GLY A 93 -28.93 3.07 0.87
N ASP A 94 -29.33 3.05 2.13
CA ASP A 94 -29.81 4.20 2.89
C ASP A 94 -28.78 4.55 3.97
N PRO A 95 -28.15 5.71 3.95
CA PRO A 95 -27.17 6.10 4.98
C PRO A 95 -27.81 6.34 6.36
N GLU A 96 -29.14 6.45 6.43
CA GLU A 96 -29.87 6.56 7.70
C GLU A 96 -30.17 5.19 8.32
N ALA A 97 -30.05 4.10 7.52
CA ALA A 97 -30.13 2.70 7.96
C ALA A 97 -28.98 1.89 7.32
N PRO A 98 -27.71 2.20 7.69
CA PRO A 98 -26.52 1.61 7.05
C PRO A 98 -26.52 0.09 7.17
N LYS A 99 -26.24 -0.57 6.06
CA LYS A 99 -26.07 -2.02 5.94
C LYS A 99 -25.22 -2.32 4.70
N PRO A 100 -24.66 -3.54 4.60
CA PRO A 100 -23.92 -3.92 3.40
C PRO A 100 -24.73 -3.66 2.12
N PHE A 101 -24.09 -3.09 1.12
CA PHE A 101 -24.71 -2.74 -0.16
C PHE A 101 -25.29 -3.97 -0.90
N GLY A 102 -24.71 -5.15 -0.65
CA GLY A 102 -25.12 -6.37 -1.32
C GLY A 102 -24.75 -6.39 -2.82
N VAL A 103 -23.81 -5.55 -3.24
CA VAL A 103 -23.28 -5.52 -4.61
C VAL A 103 -21.83 -6.00 -4.62
N GLY A 104 -21.37 -6.45 -5.78
CA GLY A 104 -19.98 -6.86 -6.02
C GLY A 104 -19.28 -5.97 -7.03
N ALA A 105 -18.27 -6.52 -7.68
CA ALA A 105 -17.55 -5.84 -8.74
C ALA A 105 -18.49 -5.41 -9.88
N GLY A 106 -18.33 -4.18 -10.34
CA GLY A 106 -19.13 -3.61 -11.43
C GLY A 106 -18.35 -2.59 -12.25
N ALA A 107 -18.72 -2.42 -13.53
CA ALA A 107 -17.99 -1.54 -14.46
C ALA A 107 -17.94 -0.08 -13.97
N LEU A 108 -19.01 0.44 -13.38
CA LEU A 108 -19.04 1.81 -12.87
C LEU A 108 -18.03 2.00 -11.72
N GLY A 109 -17.99 1.08 -10.75
CA GLY A 109 -17.00 1.10 -9.67
C GLY A 109 -15.57 0.93 -10.17
N GLY A 110 -15.40 0.07 -11.19
CA GLY A 110 -14.12 -0.13 -11.87
C GLY A 110 -13.62 1.12 -12.58
N GLU A 111 -14.46 1.76 -13.40
CA GLU A 111 -14.13 3.02 -14.08
C GLU A 111 -13.78 4.12 -13.07
N ALA A 112 -14.64 4.33 -12.08
CA ALA A 112 -14.46 5.36 -11.08
C ALA A 112 -13.13 5.16 -10.30
N SER A 113 -12.92 3.97 -9.74
CA SER A 113 -11.70 3.68 -8.98
C SER A 113 -10.43 3.81 -9.81
N PHE A 114 -10.47 3.41 -11.10
CA PHE A 114 -9.35 3.58 -12.01
C PHE A 114 -9.05 5.07 -12.26
N GLN A 115 -10.06 5.89 -12.53
CA GLN A 115 -9.88 7.31 -12.77
C GLN A 115 -9.38 8.06 -11.52
N TYR A 116 -9.78 7.66 -10.31
CA TYR A 116 -9.24 8.25 -9.06
C TYR A 116 -7.74 7.93 -8.91
N VAL A 117 -7.34 6.69 -9.20
CA VAL A 117 -5.93 6.30 -9.17
C VAL A 117 -5.12 7.07 -10.21
N LYS A 118 -5.62 7.17 -11.43
CA LYS A 118 -4.97 7.95 -12.49
C LYS A 118 -4.82 9.42 -12.07
N LYS A 119 -5.90 10.02 -11.54
CA LYS A 119 -5.89 11.43 -11.12
C LYS A 119 -4.90 11.69 -9.98
N VAL A 120 -4.83 10.81 -8.98
CA VAL A 120 -3.88 11.01 -7.87
C VAL A 120 -2.43 10.86 -8.33
N ILE A 121 -2.15 10.01 -9.34
CA ILE A 121 -0.83 9.93 -9.98
C ILE A 121 -0.48 11.25 -10.70
N GLU A 122 -1.41 11.80 -11.49
CA GLU A 122 -1.23 13.09 -12.17
C GLU A 122 -0.90 14.19 -11.17
N LEU A 123 -1.68 14.32 -10.08
CA LEU A 123 -1.43 15.32 -9.03
C LEU A 123 -0.03 15.18 -8.40
N ALA A 124 0.43 13.95 -8.19
CA ALA A 124 1.75 13.71 -7.61
C ALA A 124 2.89 14.00 -8.62
N MET A 125 2.70 13.64 -9.89
CA MET A 125 3.68 13.95 -10.95
C MET A 125 3.80 15.46 -11.19
N ASP A 126 2.70 16.19 -11.04
CA ASP A 126 2.66 17.67 -11.17
C ASP A 126 3.10 18.40 -9.89
N GLY A 127 3.45 17.66 -8.82
CA GLY A 127 3.87 18.23 -7.53
C GLY A 127 2.74 18.92 -6.74
N GLN A 128 1.47 18.65 -7.09
CA GLN A 128 0.31 19.20 -6.36
C GLN A 128 0.03 18.44 -5.06
N VAL A 129 0.48 17.19 -4.96
CA VAL A 129 0.50 16.40 -3.72
C VAL A 129 1.91 15.81 -3.51
N ASP A 130 2.33 15.70 -2.24
CA ASP A 130 3.68 15.24 -1.88
C ASP A 130 3.78 13.70 -1.88
N ALA A 131 2.67 13.02 -1.62
CA ALA A 131 2.59 11.56 -1.64
C ALA A 131 1.17 11.09 -1.97
N THR A 132 1.06 9.84 -2.40
CA THR A 132 -0.22 9.20 -2.70
C THR A 132 -0.48 8.03 -1.77
N VAL A 133 -1.74 7.90 -1.34
CA VAL A 133 -2.24 6.77 -0.56
C VAL A 133 -3.46 6.20 -1.27
N THR A 134 -3.49 4.88 -1.51
CA THR A 134 -4.59 4.27 -2.28
C THR A 134 -5.42 3.31 -1.44
N ASN A 135 -6.73 3.49 -1.46
CA ASN A 135 -7.69 2.47 -1.04
C ASN A 135 -7.81 1.37 -2.09
N ALA A 136 -8.47 0.28 -1.72
CA ALA A 136 -8.59 -0.90 -2.58
C ALA A 136 -9.42 -0.63 -3.83
N LEU A 137 -8.99 -1.22 -4.96
CA LEU A 137 -9.78 -1.38 -6.17
C LEU A 137 -9.97 -2.87 -6.48
N SER A 138 -10.99 -3.21 -7.25
CA SER A 138 -11.22 -4.57 -7.74
C SER A 138 -10.61 -4.75 -9.12
N LYS A 139 -9.71 -5.74 -9.27
CA LYS A 139 -9.16 -6.13 -10.58
C LYS A 139 -10.27 -6.53 -11.57
N GLU A 140 -11.27 -7.25 -11.08
CA GLU A 140 -12.44 -7.65 -11.87
C GLU A 140 -13.19 -6.41 -12.34
N ALA A 141 -13.50 -5.46 -11.44
CA ALA A 141 -14.25 -4.26 -11.77
C ALA A 141 -13.53 -3.38 -12.81
N ILE A 142 -12.22 -3.15 -12.65
CA ILE A 142 -11.47 -2.35 -13.64
C ILE A 142 -11.38 -3.06 -15.00
N ASN A 143 -11.29 -4.39 -15.02
CA ASN A 143 -11.34 -5.17 -16.27
C ASN A 143 -12.72 -5.08 -16.94
N MET A 144 -13.81 -5.12 -16.16
CA MET A 144 -15.18 -4.90 -16.68
C MET A 144 -15.34 -3.50 -17.28
N ALA A 145 -14.61 -2.51 -16.78
CA ALA A 145 -14.54 -1.15 -17.31
C ALA A 145 -13.60 -1.00 -18.52
N GLY A 146 -12.89 -2.07 -18.92
CA GLY A 146 -11.96 -2.06 -20.06
C GLY A 146 -10.51 -1.69 -19.71
N HIS A 147 -10.16 -1.60 -18.42
CA HIS A 147 -8.80 -1.31 -17.97
C HIS A 147 -8.08 -2.59 -17.55
N HIS A 148 -7.17 -3.08 -18.38
CA HIS A 148 -6.50 -4.36 -18.22
C HIS A 148 -5.17 -4.22 -17.45
N TYR A 149 -5.25 -4.13 -16.12
CA TYR A 149 -4.10 -4.10 -15.22
C TYR A 149 -4.26 -5.15 -14.12
N SER A 150 -3.14 -5.68 -13.64
CA SER A 150 -3.11 -6.64 -12.54
C SER A 150 -3.24 -6.00 -11.15
N GLY A 151 -3.20 -4.67 -11.06
CA GLY A 151 -3.41 -3.91 -9.82
C GLY A 151 -2.79 -2.53 -9.86
N HIS A 152 -2.80 -1.86 -8.72
CA HIS A 152 -2.27 -0.50 -8.56
C HIS A 152 -0.81 -0.37 -8.99
N THR A 153 0.05 -1.33 -8.63
CA THR A 153 1.49 -1.26 -8.89
C THR A 153 1.78 -1.10 -10.38
N GLU A 154 1.09 -1.87 -11.22
CA GLU A 154 1.24 -1.80 -12.68
C GLU A 154 0.64 -0.51 -13.26
N ILE A 155 -0.50 -0.03 -12.70
CA ILE A 155 -1.06 1.27 -13.08
C ILE A 155 -0.05 2.39 -12.80
N TYR A 156 0.51 2.42 -11.59
CA TYR A 156 1.53 3.41 -11.22
C TYR A 156 2.77 3.32 -12.10
N ALA A 157 3.32 2.12 -12.30
CA ALA A 157 4.49 1.92 -13.16
C ALA A 157 4.23 2.41 -14.60
N HIS A 158 3.04 2.14 -15.15
CA HIS A 158 2.63 2.58 -16.48
C HIS A 158 2.57 4.12 -16.56
N TYR A 159 1.81 4.77 -15.67
CA TYR A 159 1.59 6.22 -15.76
C TYR A 159 2.79 7.06 -15.30
N THR A 160 3.76 6.46 -14.58
CA THR A 160 5.04 7.11 -14.24
C THR A 160 6.19 6.71 -15.17
N ASN A 161 5.92 5.86 -16.16
CA ASN A 161 6.93 5.29 -17.07
C ASN A 161 8.11 4.63 -16.32
N THR A 162 7.82 3.91 -15.23
CA THR A 162 8.81 3.27 -14.37
C THR A 162 8.98 1.81 -14.74
N GLN A 163 10.22 1.40 -15.06
CA GLN A 163 10.55 0.02 -15.41
C GLN A 163 11.08 -0.78 -14.20
N LYS A 164 11.80 -0.12 -13.29
CA LYS A 164 12.40 -0.74 -12.11
C LYS A 164 11.65 -0.32 -10.85
N TYR A 165 10.84 -1.21 -10.34
CA TYR A 165 10.09 -1.03 -9.11
C TYR A 165 9.98 -2.36 -8.35
N CYS A 166 9.68 -2.31 -7.08
CA CYS A 166 9.34 -3.50 -6.30
C CYS A 166 8.21 -3.20 -5.29
N MET A 167 7.53 -4.26 -4.89
CA MET A 167 6.55 -4.22 -3.81
C MET A 167 7.28 -4.41 -2.48
N MET A 168 7.06 -3.49 -1.55
CA MET A 168 7.39 -3.66 -0.15
C MET A 168 6.09 -3.81 0.64
N LEU A 169 5.99 -4.89 1.41
CA LEU A 169 4.95 -5.02 2.43
C LEU A 169 5.54 -4.71 3.80
N ALA A 170 4.74 -4.12 4.67
CA ALA A 170 5.14 -3.87 6.04
C ALA A 170 3.98 -4.07 7.03
N HIS A 171 4.32 -4.61 8.19
CA HIS A 171 3.49 -4.67 9.38
C HIS A 171 4.42 -4.43 10.57
N GLU A 172 4.18 -3.35 11.31
CA GLU A 172 5.05 -2.91 12.41
C GLU A 172 6.54 -2.88 11.98
N ASP A 173 7.38 -3.70 12.61
CA ASP A 173 8.80 -3.79 12.30
C ASP A 173 9.17 -4.85 11.27
N LEU A 174 8.23 -5.71 10.86
CA LEU A 174 8.46 -6.66 9.78
C LEU A 174 8.21 -5.99 8.42
N ARG A 175 9.27 -5.86 7.62
CA ARG A 175 9.23 -5.34 6.24
C ARG A 175 9.82 -6.36 5.29
N VAL A 176 9.18 -6.54 4.13
CA VAL A 176 9.65 -7.45 3.09
C VAL A 176 9.58 -6.76 1.73
N ALA A 177 10.66 -6.86 0.94
CA ALA A 177 10.73 -6.34 -0.43
C ALA A 177 10.92 -7.50 -1.42
N HIS A 178 10.13 -7.51 -2.50
CA HIS A 178 9.97 -8.67 -3.37
C HIS A 178 10.78 -8.55 -4.67
N VAL A 179 11.56 -9.57 -4.99
CA VAL A 179 12.23 -9.72 -6.29
C VAL A 179 11.20 -9.99 -7.38
N SER A 180 10.23 -10.85 -7.10
CA SER A 180 9.07 -11.08 -7.98
C SER A 180 7.77 -11.19 -7.18
N THR A 181 6.62 -10.92 -7.83
CA THR A 181 5.30 -10.98 -7.18
C THR A 181 4.32 -11.84 -7.98
N HIS A 182 3.48 -11.28 -8.81
CA HIS A 182 2.33 -11.91 -9.47
C HIS A 182 2.73 -12.75 -10.70
N VAL A 183 3.51 -13.80 -10.47
CA VAL A 183 3.93 -14.78 -11.48
C VAL A 183 3.82 -16.19 -10.93
N SER A 184 3.87 -17.20 -11.80
CA SER A 184 3.95 -18.59 -11.33
C SER A 184 5.23 -18.82 -10.51
N LEU A 185 5.19 -19.77 -9.56
CA LEU A 185 6.37 -20.09 -8.77
C LEU A 185 7.56 -20.53 -9.65
N ARG A 186 7.31 -21.26 -10.75
CA ARG A 186 8.33 -21.63 -11.72
C ARG A 186 8.98 -20.39 -12.37
N GLU A 187 8.18 -19.47 -12.83
CA GLU A 187 8.67 -18.21 -13.41
C GLU A 187 9.38 -17.35 -12.36
N ALA A 188 8.93 -17.37 -11.10
CA ALA A 188 9.60 -16.66 -10.02
C ALA A 188 11.04 -17.12 -9.83
N CYS A 189 11.32 -18.44 -9.92
CA CYS A 189 12.68 -18.97 -9.89
C CYS A 189 13.53 -18.41 -11.05
N ASP A 190 12.97 -18.35 -12.26
CA ASP A 190 13.66 -17.81 -13.45
C ASP A 190 13.96 -16.32 -13.33
N ARG A 191 13.17 -15.59 -12.54
CA ARG A 191 13.34 -14.15 -12.28
C ARG A 191 14.39 -13.82 -11.22
N VAL A 192 14.90 -14.79 -10.48
CA VAL A 192 16.00 -14.60 -9.54
C VAL A 192 17.29 -14.45 -10.35
N LYS A 193 17.61 -13.17 -10.66
CA LYS A 193 18.81 -12.78 -11.40
C LYS A 193 19.59 -11.76 -10.61
N LYS A 194 20.93 -11.85 -10.64
CA LYS A 194 21.85 -10.96 -9.93
C LYS A 194 21.42 -9.49 -9.99
N GLN A 195 21.19 -8.97 -11.20
CA GLN A 195 20.84 -7.56 -11.36
C GLN A 195 19.50 -7.23 -10.73
N ARG A 196 18.50 -8.12 -10.85
CA ARG A 196 17.19 -7.89 -10.25
C ARG A 196 17.23 -7.93 -8.71
N VAL A 197 17.97 -8.87 -8.13
CA VAL A 197 18.17 -8.95 -6.67
C VAL A 197 18.88 -7.70 -6.17
N LEU A 198 19.94 -7.24 -6.85
CA LEU A 198 20.67 -6.01 -6.52
C LEU A 198 19.77 -4.77 -6.63
N ASP A 199 18.98 -4.65 -7.69
CA ASP A 199 18.03 -3.54 -7.85
C ASP A 199 17.03 -3.50 -6.66
N VAL A 200 16.55 -4.65 -6.18
CA VAL A 200 15.63 -4.72 -5.03
C VAL A 200 16.34 -4.40 -3.72
N ILE A 201 17.58 -4.84 -3.53
CA ILE A 201 18.40 -4.45 -2.36
C ILE A 201 18.55 -2.92 -2.30
N HIS A 202 18.85 -2.27 -3.42
CA HIS A 202 18.93 -0.81 -3.50
C HIS A 202 17.60 -0.14 -3.13
N MET A 203 16.50 -0.59 -3.73
CA MET A 203 15.16 -0.04 -3.44
C MET A 203 14.76 -0.27 -1.98
N ALA A 204 15.09 -1.42 -1.39
CA ALA A 204 14.84 -1.72 0.02
C ALA A 204 15.65 -0.78 0.95
N ASN A 205 16.92 -0.56 0.64
CA ASN A 205 17.78 0.36 1.39
C ASN A 205 17.23 1.80 1.36
N GLU A 206 16.94 2.32 0.18
CA GLU A 206 16.38 3.67 0.04
C GLU A 206 14.96 3.80 0.62
N GLY A 207 14.14 2.75 0.50
CA GLY A 207 12.82 2.69 1.13
C GLY A 207 12.87 2.78 2.64
N CYS A 208 13.81 2.07 3.28
CA CYS A 208 14.03 2.15 4.72
C CYS A 208 14.58 3.52 5.16
N LYS A 209 15.51 4.11 4.41
CA LYS A 209 15.97 5.48 4.68
C LYS A 209 14.83 6.49 4.59
N ALA A 210 13.96 6.33 3.60
CA ALA A 210 12.82 7.22 3.40
C ALA A 210 11.79 7.19 4.55
N ILE A 211 11.78 6.14 5.37
CA ILE A 211 10.95 6.07 6.59
C ILE A 211 11.72 6.38 7.87
N GLY A 212 12.96 6.90 7.76
CA GLY A 212 13.76 7.40 8.87
C GLY A 212 14.77 6.42 9.46
N ILE A 213 15.03 5.27 8.81
CA ILE A 213 16.09 4.33 9.22
C ILE A 213 17.37 4.71 8.48
N GLU A 214 18.26 5.47 9.13
CA GLU A 214 19.45 6.04 8.48
C GLU A 214 20.42 4.99 7.93
N LYS A 215 20.60 3.88 8.64
CA LYS A 215 21.51 2.76 8.31
C LYS A 215 20.74 1.44 8.32
N PRO A 216 19.96 1.16 7.26
CA PRO A 216 19.14 -0.04 7.22
C PRO A 216 20.00 -1.31 7.21
N LYS A 217 19.65 -2.27 8.04
CA LYS A 217 20.19 -3.63 8.01
C LYS A 217 19.31 -4.50 7.13
N ILE A 218 19.85 -4.98 6.02
CA ILE A 218 19.10 -5.74 5.04
C ILE A 218 19.37 -7.23 5.19
N GLY A 219 18.32 -8.02 5.45
CA GLY A 219 18.34 -9.46 5.29
C GLY A 219 18.07 -9.82 3.84
N VAL A 220 18.77 -10.79 3.28
CA VAL A 220 18.48 -11.32 1.94
C VAL A 220 18.15 -12.79 2.07
N ALA A 221 16.91 -13.18 1.78
CA ALA A 221 16.48 -14.58 1.84
C ALA A 221 17.12 -15.39 0.71
N GLY A 222 17.42 -16.66 0.95
CA GLY A 222 17.67 -17.62 -0.13
C GLY A 222 16.39 -17.97 -0.87
N LEU A 223 16.51 -18.53 -2.06
CA LEU A 223 15.41 -19.10 -2.82
C LEU A 223 15.12 -20.55 -2.39
N ASN A 224 16.20 -21.33 -2.27
CA ASN A 224 16.13 -22.77 -2.03
C ASN A 224 16.20 -23.10 -0.52
N PRO A 225 15.72 -24.29 -0.11
CA PRO A 225 15.90 -24.78 1.26
C PRO A 225 17.38 -24.71 1.68
N HIS A 226 17.62 -24.23 2.91
CA HIS A 226 18.99 -24.09 3.47
C HIS A 226 19.96 -23.30 2.57
N CYS A 227 19.44 -22.36 1.76
CA CYS A 227 20.23 -21.60 0.78
C CYS A 227 20.97 -22.51 -0.23
N GLY A 228 20.28 -23.56 -0.73
CA GLY A 228 20.80 -24.47 -1.74
C GLY A 228 21.81 -25.51 -1.23
N GLU A 229 22.20 -25.47 0.06
CA GLU A 229 23.17 -26.41 0.68
C GLU A 229 24.40 -26.67 -0.23
N ASN A 230 25.12 -25.58 -0.57
CA ASN A 230 26.27 -25.62 -1.49
C ASN A 230 25.98 -26.22 -2.88
N GLY A 231 24.77 -25.97 -3.40
CA GLY A 231 24.33 -26.40 -4.72
C GLY A 231 23.61 -27.76 -4.76
N MET A 232 23.40 -28.40 -3.60
CA MET A 232 22.67 -29.68 -3.51
C MET A 232 21.18 -29.51 -3.89
N PHE A 233 20.56 -28.39 -3.55
CA PHE A 233 19.12 -28.10 -3.76
C PHE A 233 18.86 -26.98 -4.78
N GLY A 234 19.88 -26.54 -5.50
CA GLY A 234 19.83 -25.45 -6.46
C GLY A 234 21.08 -24.59 -6.39
N THR A 235 21.35 -23.81 -7.42
CA THR A 235 22.56 -22.99 -7.55
C THR A 235 22.28 -21.50 -7.57
N GLU A 236 21.02 -21.07 -7.49
CA GLU A 236 20.61 -19.67 -7.59
C GLU A 236 21.26 -18.78 -6.52
N GLU A 237 21.50 -19.33 -5.32
CA GLU A 237 22.22 -18.62 -4.27
C GLU A 237 23.67 -18.35 -4.66
N ILE A 238 24.34 -19.30 -5.31
CA ILE A 238 25.74 -19.21 -5.71
C ILE A 238 25.89 -18.32 -6.95
N GLU A 239 25.02 -18.52 -7.95
CA GLU A 239 25.15 -17.91 -9.27
C GLU A 239 24.55 -16.50 -9.35
N GLU A 240 23.50 -16.22 -8.55
CA GLU A 240 22.72 -15.00 -8.68
C GLU A 240 22.64 -14.17 -7.38
N ILE A 241 22.24 -14.81 -6.24
CA ILE A 241 21.92 -14.04 -5.01
C ILE A 241 23.20 -13.59 -4.32
N GLN A 242 24.21 -14.46 -4.12
CA GLN A 242 25.46 -14.08 -3.49
C GLN A 242 26.21 -13.01 -4.29
N PRO A 243 26.34 -13.10 -5.62
CA PRO A 243 26.93 -12.01 -6.42
C PRO A 243 26.21 -10.68 -6.35
N ALA A 244 24.88 -10.67 -6.08
CA ALA A 244 24.14 -9.43 -5.83
C ALA A 244 24.46 -8.86 -4.44
N ILE A 245 24.54 -9.71 -3.41
CA ILE A 245 24.94 -9.33 -2.06
C ILE A 245 26.36 -8.74 -2.07
N ASP A 246 27.31 -9.39 -2.73
CA ASP A 246 28.70 -8.93 -2.81
C ASP A 246 28.78 -7.53 -3.47
N ALA A 247 28.00 -7.30 -4.53
CA ALA A 247 27.92 -5.99 -5.18
C ALA A 247 27.35 -4.92 -4.23
N ALA A 248 26.27 -5.22 -3.53
CA ALA A 248 25.65 -4.29 -2.56
C ALA A 248 26.60 -3.97 -1.38
N LEU A 249 27.32 -4.96 -0.87
CA LEU A 249 28.34 -4.77 0.16
C LEU A 249 29.49 -3.87 -0.30
N ALA A 250 29.93 -4.02 -1.56
CA ALA A 250 30.98 -3.19 -2.15
C ALA A 250 30.55 -1.72 -2.30
N GLU A 251 29.24 -1.46 -2.39
CA GLU A 251 28.63 -0.13 -2.40
C GLU A 251 28.35 0.43 -0.99
N GLY A 252 28.65 -0.34 0.07
CA GLY A 252 28.51 0.07 1.47
C GLY A 252 27.13 -0.14 2.08
N ILE A 253 26.26 -0.95 1.43
CA ILE A 253 24.97 -1.35 1.99
C ILE A 253 25.20 -2.37 3.11
N ASP A 254 24.52 -2.19 4.25
CA ASP A 254 24.67 -3.09 5.41
C ASP A 254 23.82 -4.34 5.24
N ILE A 255 24.50 -5.47 4.99
CA ILE A 255 23.93 -6.81 4.95
C ILE A 255 24.65 -7.64 6.01
N PRO A 256 24.15 -7.74 7.25
CA PRO A 256 24.89 -8.28 8.39
C PRO A 256 25.45 -9.69 8.20
N GLU A 257 24.69 -10.57 7.55
CA GLU A 257 25.13 -11.96 7.29
C GLU A 257 26.14 -12.08 6.14
N LYS A 258 26.24 -11.06 5.26
CA LYS A 258 27.09 -11.03 4.06
C LYS A 258 26.86 -12.22 3.10
N LYS A 259 25.75 -12.90 3.26
CA LYS A 259 25.33 -14.08 2.48
C LYS A 259 23.81 -14.23 2.53
N PRO A 260 23.21 -15.07 1.65
CA PRO A 260 21.80 -15.40 1.77
C PRO A 260 21.49 -16.06 3.12
N THR A 261 20.37 -15.68 3.73
CA THR A 261 19.88 -16.28 4.96
C THR A 261 18.82 -17.33 4.63
N PRO A 262 18.86 -18.53 5.26
CA PRO A 262 17.84 -19.54 5.04
C PRO A 262 16.42 -19.00 5.21
N PRO A 263 15.53 -19.25 4.24
CA PRO A 263 14.18 -18.64 4.22
C PRO A 263 13.29 -19.06 5.40
N ASP A 264 13.55 -20.20 5.99
CA ASP A 264 12.84 -20.71 7.17
C ASP A 264 13.21 -19.99 8.48
N THR A 265 14.33 -19.26 8.52
CA THR A 265 14.82 -18.56 9.73
C THR A 265 14.91 -17.05 9.57
N VAL A 266 14.93 -16.52 8.35
CA VAL A 266 15.15 -15.07 8.09
C VAL A 266 14.11 -14.17 8.75
N PHE A 267 12.84 -14.60 8.80
CA PHE A 267 11.76 -13.80 9.33
C PHE A 267 11.76 -13.74 10.86
N SER A 268 12.11 -14.85 11.54
CA SER A 268 12.29 -14.83 12.99
C SER A 268 13.45 -13.92 13.41
N LYS A 269 14.53 -13.85 12.61
CA LYS A 269 15.62 -12.90 12.81
C LYS A 269 15.16 -11.46 12.58
N ALA A 270 14.35 -11.20 11.53
CA ALA A 270 13.79 -9.88 11.27
C ALA A 270 12.92 -9.40 12.44
N LEU A 271 11.99 -10.23 12.92
CA LEU A 271 11.18 -9.93 14.11
C LEU A 271 12.03 -9.75 15.37
N GLY A 272 13.18 -10.43 15.45
CA GLY A 272 14.16 -10.26 16.51
C GLY A 272 15.06 -9.01 16.38
N GLY A 273 14.81 -8.14 15.37
CA GLY A 273 15.55 -6.89 15.18
C GLY A 273 16.95 -7.04 14.55
N TRP A 274 17.25 -8.19 13.93
CA TRP A 274 18.52 -8.39 13.21
C TRP A 274 18.53 -7.64 11.87
N TYR A 275 17.37 -7.47 11.25
CA TYR A 275 17.16 -6.79 9.98
C TYR A 275 16.03 -5.78 10.10
N ASP A 276 16.14 -4.66 9.40
CA ASP A 276 15.09 -3.67 9.25
C ASP A 276 14.14 -4.00 8.09
N ILE A 277 14.63 -4.79 7.13
CA ILE A 277 13.88 -5.28 5.96
C ILE A 277 14.49 -6.57 5.45
N VAL A 278 13.66 -7.45 4.89
CA VAL A 278 14.09 -8.67 4.21
C VAL A 278 13.78 -8.59 2.72
N VAL A 279 14.78 -8.79 1.87
CA VAL A 279 14.59 -9.00 0.43
C VAL A 279 14.24 -10.47 0.21
N VAL A 280 13.06 -10.71 -0.39
CA VAL A 280 12.49 -12.04 -0.64
C VAL A 280 12.40 -12.32 -2.13
N MET A 281 12.52 -13.57 -2.53
CA MET A 281 12.67 -13.97 -3.93
C MET A 281 11.32 -14.06 -4.66
N TYR A 282 10.25 -14.44 -3.96
CA TYR A 282 8.93 -14.62 -4.56
C TYR A 282 7.80 -14.20 -3.60
N HIS A 283 6.60 -14.09 -4.17
CA HIS A 283 5.42 -13.57 -3.50
C HIS A 283 5.16 -14.19 -2.12
N ASP A 284 4.91 -15.50 -2.06
CA ASP A 284 4.49 -16.17 -0.83
C ASP A 284 5.60 -16.23 0.22
N GLN A 285 6.87 -16.18 -0.19
CA GLN A 285 8.00 -16.14 0.74
C GLN A 285 7.93 -14.95 1.70
N GLY A 286 7.46 -13.79 1.22
CA GLY A 286 7.27 -12.59 2.04
C GLY A 286 5.86 -12.42 2.58
N HIS A 287 4.83 -12.78 1.80
CA HIS A 287 3.44 -12.57 2.18
C HIS A 287 3.00 -13.50 3.32
N ILE A 288 3.40 -14.78 3.30
CA ILE A 288 2.99 -15.74 4.34
C ILE A 288 3.43 -15.27 5.73
N PRO A 289 4.72 -15.01 6.01
CA PRO A 289 5.14 -14.59 7.34
C PRO A 289 4.51 -13.27 7.77
N LEU A 290 4.41 -12.29 6.86
CA LEU A 290 3.81 -11.01 7.17
C LEU A 290 2.32 -11.13 7.50
N LYS A 291 1.57 -11.96 6.76
CA LYS A 291 0.14 -12.14 7.04
C LYS A 291 -0.13 -13.00 8.27
N VAL A 292 0.76 -13.94 8.59
CA VAL A 292 0.67 -14.70 9.85
C VAL A 292 0.86 -13.77 11.06
N GLU A 293 1.78 -12.79 10.95
CA GLU A 293 2.03 -11.81 12.01
C GLU A 293 0.94 -10.74 12.09
N GLY A 294 0.54 -10.19 10.94
CA GLY A 294 -0.33 -9.00 10.87
C GLY A 294 -1.84 -9.28 10.79
N PHE A 295 -2.27 -10.53 10.58
CA PHE A 295 -3.67 -10.91 10.44
C PHE A 295 -4.08 -11.82 11.58
N VAL A 296 -4.68 -11.23 12.61
CA VAL A 296 -5.08 -11.95 13.83
C VAL A 296 -6.56 -12.30 13.76
N TYR A 297 -6.87 -13.60 13.66
CA TYR A 297 -8.26 -14.08 13.70
C TYR A 297 -8.68 -14.44 15.12
N ASN A 298 -9.68 -13.76 15.63
CA ASN A 298 -10.28 -14.02 16.92
C ASN A 298 -11.25 -15.21 16.83
N LYS A 299 -10.80 -16.36 17.30
CA LYS A 299 -11.60 -17.59 17.27
C LYS A 299 -12.82 -17.55 18.18
N ALA A 300 -12.77 -16.75 19.28
CA ALA A 300 -13.87 -16.67 20.22
C ALA A 300 -15.03 -15.83 19.69
N GLU A 301 -14.71 -14.77 18.95
CA GLU A 301 -15.68 -13.81 18.42
C GLU A 301 -16.00 -14.04 16.92
N GLY A 302 -15.20 -14.88 16.23
CA GLY A 302 -15.45 -15.25 14.84
C GLY A 302 -15.13 -14.16 13.82
N HIS A 303 -14.27 -13.21 14.18
CA HIS A 303 -13.87 -12.13 13.27
C HIS A 303 -12.35 -11.88 13.28
N TRP A 304 -11.87 -11.02 12.39
CA TRP A 304 -10.48 -10.58 12.32
C TRP A 304 -10.26 -9.36 13.23
N ASP A 305 -9.41 -9.49 14.25
CA ASP A 305 -9.08 -8.39 15.19
C ASP A 305 -8.18 -7.33 14.53
N ALA A 306 -7.31 -7.76 13.64
CA ALA A 306 -6.41 -6.86 12.93
C ALA A 306 -6.21 -7.26 11.46
N VAL A 307 -6.19 -6.27 10.59
CA VAL A 307 -5.71 -6.33 9.20
C VAL A 307 -4.86 -5.07 9.01
N ALA A 308 -3.64 -5.09 9.53
CA ALA A 308 -2.84 -3.88 9.73
C ALA A 308 -1.69 -3.71 8.71
N GLY A 309 -1.51 -4.67 7.80
CA GLY A 309 -0.48 -4.62 6.77
C GLY A 309 -0.66 -3.46 5.79
N ILE A 310 0.45 -2.99 5.23
CA ILE A 310 0.48 -1.98 4.18
C ILE A 310 1.32 -2.44 3.01
N ASN A 311 1.07 -1.84 1.85
CA ASN A 311 1.83 -2.05 0.63
C ASN A 311 2.42 -0.72 0.15
N VAL A 312 3.74 -0.69 -0.06
CA VAL A 312 4.46 0.47 -0.62
C VAL A 312 5.12 0.04 -1.93
N THR A 313 4.97 0.85 -2.97
CA THR A 313 5.70 0.61 -4.23
C THR A 313 6.99 1.44 -4.22
N LEU A 314 8.12 0.76 -4.14
CA LEU A 314 9.44 1.38 -4.18
C LEU A 314 9.95 1.51 -5.63
N GLY A 315 10.81 2.50 -5.89
CA GLY A 315 11.40 2.75 -7.21
C GLY A 315 10.60 3.71 -8.09
N LEU A 316 9.40 4.12 -7.69
CA LEU A 316 8.62 5.13 -8.41
C LEU A 316 9.19 6.55 -8.20
N PRO A 317 9.04 7.47 -9.16
CA PRO A 317 9.40 8.88 -8.98
C PRO A 317 8.52 9.61 -7.97
N ILE A 318 7.34 9.07 -7.69
CA ILE A 318 6.37 9.57 -6.71
C ILE A 318 6.20 8.57 -5.56
N ILE A 319 5.76 9.03 -4.39
CA ILE A 319 5.52 8.17 -3.24
C ILE A 319 4.15 7.53 -3.37
N ARG A 320 4.10 6.21 -3.24
CA ARG A 320 2.85 5.45 -3.20
C ARG A 320 2.86 4.47 -2.04
N ALA A 321 1.91 4.65 -1.11
CA ALA A 321 1.53 3.65 -0.11
C ALA A 321 0.07 3.22 -0.32
N SER A 322 -0.32 2.06 0.17
CA SER A 322 -1.70 1.58 0.06
C SER A 322 -2.09 0.66 1.19
N VAL A 323 -3.39 0.48 1.36
CA VAL A 323 -3.95 -0.60 2.16
C VAL A 323 -3.53 -1.97 1.59
N ASP A 324 -3.40 -2.99 2.46
CA ASP A 324 -3.08 -4.38 2.10
C ASP A 324 -4.29 -5.32 2.25
N HIS A 325 -5.48 -4.83 1.90
CA HIS A 325 -6.73 -5.60 1.87
C HIS A 325 -7.51 -5.31 0.57
N GLY A 326 -8.54 -6.12 0.31
CA GLY A 326 -9.41 -5.94 -0.84
C GLY A 326 -10.52 -4.91 -0.61
N THR A 327 -11.43 -4.78 -1.58
CA THR A 327 -12.55 -3.82 -1.61
C THR A 327 -13.60 -4.05 -0.51
N GLY A 328 -13.65 -5.25 0.09
CA GLY A 328 -14.55 -5.53 1.20
C GLY A 328 -16.05 -5.42 0.87
N TYR A 329 -16.46 -5.77 -0.34
CA TYR A 329 -17.86 -5.65 -0.81
C TYR A 329 -18.89 -6.28 0.13
N GLY A 330 -18.53 -7.35 0.86
CA GLY A 330 -19.43 -8.02 1.81
C GLY A 330 -19.85 -7.15 2.99
N HIS A 331 -19.11 -6.09 3.30
CA HIS A 331 -19.34 -5.18 4.43
C HIS A 331 -19.51 -3.72 4.00
N ALA A 332 -19.17 -3.39 2.75
CA ALA A 332 -19.23 -2.04 2.24
C ALA A 332 -20.66 -1.45 2.37
N GLY A 333 -20.77 -0.23 2.87
CA GLY A 333 -22.03 0.44 3.15
C GLY A 333 -22.54 0.28 4.59
N SER A 334 -21.96 -0.64 5.38
CA SER A 334 -22.38 -0.88 6.79
C SER A 334 -21.82 0.15 7.79
N GLY A 335 -20.73 0.83 7.44
CA GLY A 335 -20.01 1.71 8.37
C GLY A 335 -19.11 0.96 9.39
N GLU A 336 -18.92 -0.35 9.25
CA GLU A 336 -18.19 -1.18 10.22
C GLU A 336 -16.72 -1.44 9.84
N ALA A 337 -16.30 -1.08 8.61
CA ALA A 337 -14.95 -1.36 8.13
C ALA A 337 -13.86 -0.73 9.02
N ASN A 338 -12.73 -1.45 9.18
CA ASN A 338 -11.58 -1.00 9.99
C ASN A 338 -10.61 -0.17 9.14
N GLU A 339 -10.19 0.98 9.67
CA GLU A 339 -9.34 1.96 8.98
C GLU A 339 -7.84 1.80 9.23
N LEU A 340 -7.42 0.87 10.09
CA LEU A 340 -6.04 0.78 10.58
C LEU A 340 -5.00 0.65 9.44
N SER A 341 -5.29 -0.16 8.43
CA SER A 341 -4.41 -0.31 7.26
C SER A 341 -4.21 1.01 6.51
N LEU A 342 -5.26 1.83 6.37
CA LEU A 342 -5.18 3.15 5.73
C LEU A 342 -4.36 4.13 6.59
N VAL A 343 -4.59 4.16 7.90
CA VAL A 343 -3.84 5.01 8.84
C VAL A 343 -2.36 4.67 8.79
N ASN A 344 -2.01 3.39 8.81
CA ASN A 344 -0.64 2.92 8.69
C ASN A 344 -0.01 3.29 7.34
N ALA A 345 -0.76 3.17 6.23
CA ALA A 345 -0.30 3.58 4.90
C ALA A 345 -0.06 5.10 4.83
N MET A 346 -0.92 5.91 5.46
CA MET A 346 -0.72 7.36 5.57
C MET A 346 0.54 7.69 6.37
N ASP A 347 0.82 6.98 7.47
CA ASP A 347 2.04 7.17 8.26
C ASP A 347 3.31 6.96 7.44
N TYR A 348 3.36 5.89 6.66
CA TYR A 348 4.49 5.64 5.77
C TYR A 348 4.63 6.73 4.70
N ALA A 349 3.52 7.12 4.07
CA ALA A 349 3.50 8.19 3.08
C ALA A 349 4.00 9.54 3.66
N ILE A 350 3.58 9.88 4.88
CA ILE A 350 4.01 11.09 5.61
C ILE A 350 5.53 11.07 5.84
N ARG A 351 6.06 9.99 6.43
CA ARG A 351 7.52 9.86 6.70
C ARG A 351 8.33 9.98 5.42
N MET A 352 7.93 9.25 4.37
CA MET A 352 8.61 9.29 3.07
C MET A 352 8.58 10.69 2.44
N ALA A 353 7.44 11.41 2.52
CA ALA A 353 7.31 12.77 2.01
C ALA A 353 8.18 13.75 2.81
N GLN A 354 8.20 13.65 4.13
CA GLN A 354 9.05 14.47 5.00
C GLN A 354 10.54 14.23 4.74
N TYR A 355 10.93 12.96 4.55
CA TYR A 355 12.31 12.63 4.19
C TYR A 355 12.69 13.25 2.85
N ARG A 356 11.82 13.15 1.84
CA ARG A 356 12.05 13.76 0.51
C ARG A 356 12.19 15.29 0.62
N GLN A 357 11.31 15.95 1.37
CA GLN A 357 11.36 17.40 1.60
C GLN A 357 12.63 17.85 2.34
N ALA A 358 13.16 17.01 3.23
CA ALA A 358 14.39 17.32 3.99
C ALA A 358 15.67 17.12 3.16
N ASN A 359 15.60 16.34 2.07
CA ASN A 359 16.75 15.99 1.21
C ASN A 359 16.64 16.57 -0.22
N ALA A 360 15.64 17.40 -0.50
CA ALA A 360 15.48 18.16 -1.75
C ALA A 360 16.20 19.51 -1.62
#